data_8f4598ec66ff7dcafc02e937395f632f
#
_entry.id   8f4598ec66ff7dcafc02e937395f632f
#
_cell.length_a   1.000
_cell.length_b   1.000
_cell.length_c   1.000
_cell.angle_alpha   90.00
_cell.angle_beta   90.00
_cell.angle_gamma   90.00
#
_symmetry.space_group_name_H-M   'P 1'
#
loop_
_entity.id
_entity.type
_entity.pdbx_description
1 polymer ?
#
loop_
_entity_poly.entity_id
_entity_poly.type
_entity_poly.pdbx_seq_one_letter_code
_entity_poly.pdbx_strand_id
1 'polypeptide(L)' 'MYEPLHPVQVEGFRRMTPAQKLQMVADLYHAGIQLKTAGLRMAHPDWPRERLDREARRSLLYAGT' A
#
# COMPACT_ATOMS: atom_id res chain seq x y z
N MET A 1 11.38 -2.03 -19.02
CA MET A 1 10.31 -2.07 -20.03
C MET A 1 8.97 -2.26 -19.34
N TYR A 2 7.98 -1.50 -19.71
CA TYR A 2 6.64 -1.64 -19.17
C TYR A 2 5.94 -2.85 -19.80
N GLU A 3 5.39 -3.72 -18.97
CA GLU A 3 4.58 -4.83 -19.42
C GLU A 3 3.12 -4.61 -19.04
N PRO A 4 2.18 -4.75 -19.99
CA PRO A 4 0.78 -4.61 -19.65
C PRO A 4 0.32 -5.76 -18.76
N LEU A 5 -0.75 -5.54 -18.01
CA LEU A 5 -1.35 -6.58 -17.21
C LEU A 5 -1.85 -7.71 -18.12
N HIS A 6 -1.71 -8.94 -17.63
CA HIS A 6 -2.20 -10.10 -18.35
C HIS A 6 -3.73 -10.00 -18.53
N PRO A 7 -4.29 -10.37 -19.69
CA PRO A 7 -5.74 -10.28 -19.92
C PRO A 7 -6.58 -10.99 -18.86
N VAL A 8 -6.09 -12.10 -18.30
CA VAL A 8 -6.79 -12.82 -17.23
C VAL A 8 -6.90 -11.95 -15.97
N GLN A 9 -5.85 -11.21 -15.65
CA GLN A 9 -5.86 -10.31 -14.49
C GLN A 9 -6.83 -9.15 -14.68
N VAL A 10 -6.87 -8.58 -15.87
CA VAL A 10 -7.80 -7.49 -16.21
C VAL A 10 -9.24 -7.98 -16.12
N GLU A 11 -9.51 -9.15 -16.67
CA GLU A 11 -10.85 -9.74 -16.64
C GLU A 11 -11.30 -10.05 -15.20
N GLY A 12 -10.40 -10.60 -14.39
CA GLY A 12 -10.69 -10.85 -12.99
C GLY A 12 -11.03 -9.58 -12.23
N PHE A 13 -10.30 -8.49 -12.48
CA PHE A 13 -10.59 -7.21 -11.86
C PHE A 13 -11.95 -6.66 -12.27
N ARG A 14 -12.31 -6.80 -13.55
CA ARG A 14 -13.62 -6.33 -14.06
C ARG A 14 -14.78 -7.06 -13.45
N ARG A 15 -14.59 -8.33 -13.05
CA ARG A 15 -15.65 -9.15 -12.43
C ARG A 15 -15.86 -8.86 -10.96
N MET A 16 -14.95 -8.10 -10.35
CA MET A 16 -15.08 -7.75 -8.95
C MET A 16 -16.25 -6.79 -8.75
N THR A 17 -16.97 -6.99 -7.65
CA THR A 17 -17.97 -6.04 -7.21
C THR A 17 -17.29 -4.76 -6.73
N PRO A 18 -18.01 -3.62 -6.69
CA PRO A 18 -17.44 -2.39 -6.12
C PRO A 18 -16.91 -2.59 -4.70
N ALA A 19 -17.60 -3.37 -3.88
CA ALA A 19 -17.14 -3.67 -2.52
C ALA A 19 -15.84 -4.45 -2.52
N GLN A 20 -15.69 -5.42 -3.42
CA GLN A 20 -14.46 -6.19 -3.55
C GLN A 20 -13.30 -5.33 -4.02
N LYS A 21 -13.55 -4.43 -4.96
CA LYS A 21 -12.52 -3.50 -5.44
C LYS A 21 -12.06 -2.58 -4.32
N LEU A 22 -13.01 -2.07 -3.54
CA LEU A 22 -12.68 -1.19 -2.41
C LEU A 22 -11.87 -1.93 -1.36
N GLN A 23 -12.25 -3.20 -1.06
CA GLN A 23 -11.51 -4.02 -0.11
C GLN A 23 -10.09 -4.27 -0.59
N MET A 24 -9.90 -4.54 -1.88
CA MET A 24 -8.57 -4.74 -2.45
C MET A 24 -7.70 -3.50 -2.30
N VAL A 25 -8.26 -2.31 -2.56
CA VAL A 25 -7.54 -1.06 -2.39
C VAL A 25 -7.14 -0.86 -0.94
N ALA A 26 -8.06 -1.14 0.00
CA ALA A 26 -7.78 -1.03 1.42
C ALA A 26 -6.66 -1.99 1.85
N ASP A 27 -6.70 -3.23 1.37
CA ASP A 27 -5.66 -4.22 1.67
C ASP A 27 -4.30 -3.78 1.14
N LEU A 28 -4.24 -3.25 -0.07
CA LEU A 28 -3.00 -2.72 -0.65
C LEU A 28 -2.47 -1.54 0.14
N TYR A 29 -3.36 -0.66 0.61
CA TYR A 29 -2.97 0.49 1.43
C TYR A 29 -2.36 0.03 2.75
N HIS A 30 -2.99 -0.94 3.42
CA HIS A 30 -2.48 -1.47 4.69
C HIS A 30 -1.14 -2.20 4.49
N ALA A 31 -1.01 -2.96 3.41
CA ALA A 31 0.26 -3.62 3.09
C ALA A 31 1.37 -2.60 2.86
N GLY A 32 1.06 -1.50 2.17
CA GLY A 32 2.00 -0.42 1.94
C GLY A 32 2.45 0.25 3.24
N ILE A 33 1.50 0.48 4.17
CA ILE A 33 1.82 1.05 5.49
C ILE A 33 2.75 0.11 6.26
N GLN A 34 2.46 -1.18 6.28
CA GLN A 34 3.28 -2.15 7.00
C GLN A 34 4.70 -2.21 6.43
N LEU A 35 4.83 -2.21 5.13
CA LEU A 35 6.14 -2.22 4.47
C LEU A 35 6.93 -0.95 4.79
N LYS A 36 6.28 0.20 4.72
CA LYS A 36 6.92 1.48 5.03
C LYS A 36 7.31 1.57 6.50
N THR A 37 6.45 1.10 7.38
CA THR A 37 6.72 1.06 8.83
C THR A 37 7.95 0.20 9.12
N ALA A 38 8.05 -0.96 8.48
CA ALA A 38 9.20 -1.84 8.66
C ALA A 38 10.51 -1.14 8.21
N GLY A 39 10.47 -0.47 7.06
CA GLY A 39 11.62 0.28 6.58
C GLY A 39 12.03 1.42 7.51
N LEU A 40 11.06 2.16 8.01
CA LEU A 40 11.32 3.25 8.96
C LEU A 40 11.86 2.72 10.29
N ARG A 41 11.39 1.57 10.74
CA ARG A 41 11.90 0.95 11.98
C ARG A 41 13.37 0.59 11.84
N MET A 42 13.77 0.10 10.68
CA MET A 42 15.17 -0.21 10.42
C MET A 42 16.04 1.05 10.40
N ALA A 43 15.52 2.13 9.84
CA ALA A 43 16.25 3.41 9.76
C ALA A 43 16.23 4.18 11.09
N HIS A 44 15.16 4.03 11.87
CA HIS A 44 14.94 4.77 13.11
C HIS A 44 14.50 3.84 14.23
N PRO A 45 15.40 2.98 14.74
CA PRO A 45 15.02 1.97 15.75
C PRO A 45 14.59 2.58 17.09
N ASP A 46 14.88 3.87 17.32
CA ASP A 46 14.51 4.58 18.53
C ASP A 46 13.13 5.25 18.47
N TRP A 47 12.48 5.23 17.28
CA TRP A 47 11.17 5.84 17.14
C TRP A 47 10.08 4.99 17.80
N PRO A 48 9.14 5.61 18.55
CA PRO A 48 8.00 4.87 19.05
C PRO A 48 7.06 4.44 17.92
N ARG A 49 6.26 3.42 18.17
CA ARG A 49 5.37 2.87 17.17
C ARG A 49 4.42 3.92 16.58
N GLU A 50 3.90 4.79 17.44
CA GLU A 50 2.98 5.85 17.00
C GLU A 50 3.62 6.77 15.97
N ARG A 51 4.88 7.10 16.17
CA ARG A 51 5.61 7.93 15.21
C ARG A 51 5.86 7.18 13.90
N LEU A 52 6.22 5.90 13.99
CA LEU A 52 6.43 5.07 12.81
C LEU A 52 5.15 4.99 11.96
N ASP A 53 4.01 4.74 12.59
CA ASP A 53 2.74 4.64 11.89
C ASP A 53 2.36 5.96 11.24
N ARG A 54 2.54 7.06 11.94
CA ARG A 54 2.23 8.39 11.43
C ARG A 54 3.08 8.74 10.22
N GLU A 55 4.37 8.50 10.30
CA GLU A 55 5.28 8.79 9.20
C GLU A 55 5.04 7.86 8.00
N ALA A 56 4.70 6.61 8.25
CA ALA A 56 4.37 5.67 7.18
C ALA A 56 3.13 6.12 6.42
N ARG A 57 2.08 6.51 7.12
CA ARG A 57 0.84 7.01 6.51
C ARG A 57 1.07 8.30 5.74
N ARG A 58 1.84 9.19 6.32
CA ARG A 58 2.19 10.45 5.66
C ARG A 58 2.96 10.22 4.38
N SER A 59 3.90 9.27 4.38
CA SER A 59 4.67 8.93 3.20
C SER A 59 3.80 8.41 2.07
N LEU A 60 2.79 7.59 2.39
CA LEU A 60 1.89 7.06 1.38
C LEU A 60 0.97 8.13 0.81
N LEU A 61 0.47 9.03 1.66
CA LEU A 61 -0.41 10.11 1.22
C LEU A 61 0.29 11.09 0.28
N TYR A 62 1.58 11.32 0.49
CA TYR A 62 2.34 12.30 -0.28
C TYR A 62 3.38 11.69 -1.20
N ALA A 63 3.38 10.36 -1.34
CA ALA A 63 4.28 9.68 -2.26
C ALA A 63 3.88 10.07 -3.69
N GLY A 64 4.78 10.59 -4.46
CA GLY A 64 4.51 11.01 -5.82
C GLY A 64 4.22 12.51 -6.00
N THR A 65 4.21 13.25 -4.93
CA THR A 65 4.11 14.71 -5.01
C THR A 65 5.48 15.37 -5.19
#